data_2affd53584840b13eb171770321d4b29
#
_entry.id   2affd53584840b13eb171770321d4b29
#
_cell.length_a   1.000
_cell.length_b   1.000
_cell.length_c   1.000
_cell.angle_alpha   90.00
_cell.angle_beta   90.00
_cell.angle_gamma   90.00
#
_symmetry.space_group_name_H-M   'P 1'
#
loop_
_entity.id
_entity.type
_entity.pdbx_description
1 polymer ?
#
loop_
_entity_poly.entity_id
_entity_poly.type
_entity_poly.pdbx_seq_one_letter_code
_entity_poly.pdbx_strand_id
1 'polypeptide(L)'
;MMKRCLLEPETLKTFAVSRQNITKLFSSNKMSIATYEEVLDLPNHPEKVLIDVRGADELAATGQIPTSINIPLPTLEQALNLPADEFKAKFGHAKPTPDQEVIFHCKLGGRAQKATDLATSLGYTNARNYKGSWTEWAAKQGL
;
A
#
# COMPACT_ATOMS: atom_id res chain seq x y z
N MET A 1 -47.43 -20.65 12.45
CA MET A 1 -47.03 -19.40 13.09
C MET A 1 -45.58 -19.37 13.51
N MET A 2 -45.02 -20.43 14.06
CA MET A 2 -43.63 -20.49 14.44
C MET A 2 -42.64 -20.37 13.27
N LYS A 3 -43.03 -20.80 12.07
CA LYS A 3 -42.20 -20.75 10.88
C LYS A 3 -41.85 -19.32 10.43
N ARG A 4 -42.73 -18.35 10.68
CA ARG A 4 -42.51 -16.95 10.31
C ARG A 4 -41.36 -16.33 11.09
N CYS A 5 -41.24 -16.65 12.37
CA CYS A 5 -40.19 -16.11 13.22
C CYS A 5 -38.78 -16.63 12.84
N LEU A 6 -38.71 -17.83 12.27
CA LEU A 6 -37.47 -18.44 11.84
C LEU A 6 -36.90 -17.85 10.55
N LEU A 7 -37.79 -17.40 9.67
CA LEU A 7 -37.42 -16.83 8.36
C LEU A 7 -36.87 -15.40 8.48
N GLU A 8 -37.46 -14.61 9.40
CA GLU A 8 -37.04 -13.22 9.59
C GLU A 8 -35.57 -13.05 9.98
N PRO A 9 -35.05 -13.80 10.94
CA PRO A 9 -33.61 -13.69 11.28
C PRO A 9 -32.67 -14.03 10.13
N GLU A 10 -33.04 -15.00 9.31
CA GLU A 10 -32.20 -15.40 8.18
C GLU A 10 -32.16 -14.30 7.10
N THR A 11 -33.31 -13.69 6.84
CA THR A 11 -33.42 -12.57 5.88
C THR A 11 -32.54 -11.39 6.34
N LEU A 12 -32.58 -11.07 7.63
CA LEU A 12 -31.78 -9.99 8.20
C LEU A 12 -30.26 -10.28 8.11
N LYS A 13 -29.85 -11.54 8.33
CA LYS A 13 -28.45 -11.94 8.18
C LYS A 13 -27.96 -11.76 6.75
N THR A 14 -28.78 -12.12 5.77
CA THR A 14 -28.44 -11.94 4.35
C THR A 14 -28.25 -10.47 4.01
N PHE A 15 -29.10 -9.59 4.50
CA PHE A 15 -28.98 -8.15 4.32
C PHE A 15 -27.69 -7.59 4.93
N ALA A 16 -27.32 -8.04 6.13
CA ALA A 16 -26.11 -7.59 6.81
C ALA A 16 -24.85 -7.96 6.02
N VAL A 17 -24.78 -9.17 5.49
CA VAL A 17 -23.65 -9.63 4.66
C VAL A 17 -23.54 -8.78 3.40
N SER A 18 -24.65 -8.48 2.74
CA SER A 18 -24.65 -7.66 1.53
C SER A 18 -24.13 -6.25 1.79
N ARG A 19 -24.52 -5.64 2.90
CA ARG A 19 -24.04 -4.32 3.30
C ARG A 19 -22.55 -4.30 3.56
N GLN A 20 -22.03 -5.32 4.22
CA GLN A 20 -20.59 -5.45 4.49
C GLN A 20 -19.77 -5.54 3.20
N ASN A 21 -20.26 -6.28 2.21
CA ASN A 21 -19.60 -6.41 0.91
C ASN A 21 -19.55 -5.06 0.18
N ILE A 22 -20.64 -4.31 0.19
CA ILE A 22 -20.69 -2.99 -0.43
C ILE A 22 -19.71 -2.04 0.25
N THR A 23 -19.65 -2.04 1.57
CA THR A 23 -18.73 -1.22 2.35
C THR A 23 -17.26 -1.55 2.01
N LYS A 24 -16.94 -2.83 1.87
CA LYS A 24 -15.59 -3.26 1.46
C LYS A 24 -15.20 -2.74 0.09
N LEU A 25 -16.11 -2.78 -0.88
CA LEU A 25 -15.86 -2.27 -2.22
C LEU A 25 -15.58 -0.77 -2.22
N PHE A 26 -16.37 0.02 -1.52
CA PHE A 26 -16.14 1.45 -1.38
C PHE A 26 -14.83 1.76 -0.65
N SER A 27 -14.51 1.02 0.40
CA SER A 27 -13.27 1.18 1.13
C SER A 27 -12.06 0.87 0.25
N SER A 28 -12.11 -0.17 -0.59
CA SER A 28 -11.03 -0.53 -1.51
C SER A 28 -10.74 0.60 -2.50
N ASN A 29 -11.77 1.21 -3.09
CA ASN A 29 -11.62 2.33 -4.02
C ASN A 29 -11.02 3.56 -3.34
N LYS A 30 -11.40 3.83 -2.11
CA LYS A 30 -10.93 4.97 -1.33
C LYS A 30 -9.48 4.77 -0.86
N MET A 31 -9.03 3.51 -0.70
CA MET A 31 -7.72 3.17 -0.15
C MET A 31 -6.58 3.13 -1.16
N SER A 32 -6.84 3.37 -2.45
CA SER A 32 -5.79 3.33 -3.48
C SER A 32 -4.80 4.49 -3.38
N ILE A 33 -5.15 5.56 -2.68
CA ILE A 33 -4.28 6.72 -2.43
C ILE A 33 -4.02 6.80 -0.93
N ALA A 34 -2.74 6.84 -0.56
CA ALA A 34 -2.33 7.05 0.83
C ALA A 34 -2.15 8.54 1.11
N THR A 35 -2.46 8.96 2.32
CA THR A 35 -2.33 10.35 2.75
C THR A 35 -0.99 10.59 3.46
N TYR A 36 -0.62 11.86 3.60
CA TYR A 36 0.56 12.27 4.38
C TYR A 36 0.47 11.74 5.82
N GLU A 37 -0.69 11.85 6.45
CA GLU A 37 -0.90 11.42 7.83
C GLU A 37 -0.69 9.91 7.99
N GLU A 38 -1.13 9.11 7.02
CA GLU A 38 -0.89 7.68 7.03
C GLU A 38 0.60 7.34 6.91
N VAL A 39 1.31 8.07 6.04
CA VAL A 39 2.76 7.87 5.86
C VAL A 39 3.53 8.32 7.10
N LEU A 40 3.12 9.42 7.70
CA LEU A 40 3.73 9.93 8.94
C LEU A 40 3.61 8.92 10.09
N ASP A 41 2.52 8.15 10.13
CA ASP A 41 2.23 7.19 11.19
C ASP A 41 2.81 5.79 10.93
N LEU A 42 3.50 5.58 9.81
CA LEU A 42 4.05 4.26 9.45
C LEU A 42 5.00 3.64 10.49
N PRO A 43 5.81 4.41 11.26
CA PRO A 43 6.61 3.80 12.31
C PRO A 43 5.79 3.04 13.37
N ASN A 44 4.51 3.38 13.52
CA ASN A 44 3.59 2.69 14.42
C ASN A 44 2.89 1.49 13.75
N HIS A 45 3.16 1.25 12.46
CA HIS A 45 2.51 0.20 11.66
C HIS A 45 3.54 -0.65 10.92
N PRO A 46 4.30 -1.49 11.65
CA PRO A 46 5.35 -2.32 11.03
C PRO A 46 4.80 -3.35 10.03
N GLU A 47 3.50 -3.62 10.05
CA GLU A 47 2.83 -4.49 9.10
C GLU A 47 2.63 -3.86 7.72
N LYS A 48 2.82 -2.53 7.61
CA LYS A 48 2.72 -1.79 6.35
C LYS A 48 4.11 -1.54 5.80
N VAL A 49 4.26 -1.59 4.48
CA VAL A 49 5.54 -1.40 3.81
C VAL A 49 5.50 -0.12 2.98
N LEU A 50 6.54 0.71 3.11
CA LEU A 50 6.71 1.91 2.29
C LEU A 50 7.90 1.70 1.35
N ILE A 51 7.68 1.84 0.06
CA ILE A 51 8.71 1.67 -0.97
C ILE A 51 8.92 2.97 -1.72
N ASP A 52 10.15 3.46 -1.70
CA ASP A 52 10.60 4.62 -2.49
C ASP A 52 11.10 4.11 -3.84
N VAL A 53 10.42 4.51 -4.91
CA VAL A 53 10.76 4.05 -6.27
C VAL A 53 11.62 5.06 -7.04
N ARG A 54 12.21 6.03 -6.32
CA ARG A 54 13.19 6.95 -6.91
C ARG A 54 14.55 6.25 -7.10
N GLY A 55 15.44 6.89 -7.85
CA GLY A 55 16.81 6.43 -7.95
C GLY A 55 17.59 6.66 -6.65
N ALA A 56 18.59 5.82 -6.40
CA ALA A 56 19.43 5.92 -5.20
C ALA A 56 20.15 7.27 -5.09
N ASP A 57 20.50 7.88 -6.22
CA ASP A 57 21.11 9.21 -6.29
C ASP A 57 20.18 10.30 -5.77
N GLU A 58 18.88 10.18 -6.01
CA GLU A 58 17.88 11.12 -5.49
C GLU A 58 17.80 11.03 -3.95
N LEU A 59 17.83 9.81 -3.40
CA LEU A 59 17.83 9.62 -1.95
C LEU A 59 19.09 10.19 -1.31
N ALA A 60 20.24 10.00 -1.95
CA ALA A 60 21.51 10.54 -1.46
C ALA A 60 21.46 12.08 -1.39
N ALA A 61 20.78 12.72 -2.34
CA ALA A 61 20.66 14.16 -2.42
C ALA A 61 19.66 14.76 -1.43
N THR A 62 18.53 14.06 -1.18
CA THR A 62 17.42 14.61 -0.40
C THR A 62 17.18 13.93 0.95
N GLY A 63 17.68 12.71 1.13
CA GLY A 63 17.23 11.83 2.20
C GLY A 63 15.99 11.05 1.79
N GLN A 64 15.43 10.32 2.74
CA GLN A 64 14.27 9.45 2.49
C GLN A 64 13.29 9.52 3.65
N ILE A 65 12.05 9.10 3.37
CA ILE A 65 11.01 9.01 4.40
C ILE A 65 11.35 7.87 5.36
N PRO A 66 11.24 8.06 6.68
CA PRO A 66 11.51 6.99 7.65
C PRO A 66 10.75 5.71 7.32
N THR A 67 11.38 4.56 7.55
CA THR A 67 10.91 3.20 7.28
C THR A 67 10.88 2.80 5.81
N SER A 68 11.13 3.72 4.87
CA SER A 68 11.07 3.41 3.44
C SER A 68 12.21 2.49 2.99
N ILE A 69 11.89 1.64 2.01
CA ILE A 69 12.84 0.78 1.32
C ILE A 69 13.02 1.36 -0.08
N ASN A 70 14.26 1.53 -0.54
CA ASN A 70 14.50 2.02 -1.90
C ASN A 70 14.54 0.86 -2.90
N ILE A 71 13.59 0.83 -3.79
CA ILE A 71 13.55 -0.08 -4.94
C ILE A 71 13.23 0.78 -6.17
N PRO A 72 14.23 1.21 -6.95
CA PRO A 72 13.98 2.05 -8.13
C PRO A 72 12.98 1.41 -9.09
N LEU A 73 12.11 2.22 -9.69
CA LEU A 73 11.03 1.75 -10.56
C LEU A 73 11.49 0.76 -11.65
N PRO A 74 12.61 1.00 -12.37
CA PRO A 74 13.06 0.06 -13.40
C PRO A 74 13.38 -1.35 -12.89
N THR A 75 13.69 -1.51 -11.62
CA THR A 75 14.03 -2.79 -11.01
C THR A 75 12.92 -3.37 -10.13
N LEU A 76 11.79 -2.66 -10.01
CA LEU A 76 10.72 -3.05 -9.09
C LEU A 76 10.11 -4.41 -9.46
N GLU A 77 9.86 -4.66 -10.73
CA GLU A 77 9.28 -5.92 -11.17
C GLU A 77 10.17 -7.11 -10.81
N GLN A 78 11.47 -7.00 -11.09
CA GLN A 78 12.43 -8.03 -10.71
C GLN A 78 12.46 -8.23 -9.19
N ALA A 79 12.45 -7.14 -8.43
CA ALA A 79 12.51 -7.20 -6.98
C ALA A 79 11.28 -7.93 -6.41
N LEU A 80 10.09 -7.61 -6.90
CA LEU A 80 8.85 -8.23 -6.44
C LEU A 80 8.70 -9.70 -6.89
N ASN A 81 9.50 -10.14 -7.87
CA ASN A 81 9.53 -11.52 -8.32
C ASN A 81 10.64 -12.34 -7.67
N LEU A 82 11.50 -11.74 -6.85
CA LEU A 82 12.54 -12.47 -6.12
C LEU A 82 11.92 -13.41 -5.08
N PRO A 83 12.55 -14.57 -4.82
CA PRO A 83 12.20 -15.36 -3.64
C PRO A 83 12.36 -14.54 -2.36
N ALA A 84 11.59 -14.87 -1.33
CA ALA A 84 11.54 -14.09 -0.09
C ALA A 84 12.90 -13.94 0.59
N ASP A 85 13.72 -14.99 0.58
CA ASP A 85 15.07 -14.98 1.16
C ASP A 85 16.03 -14.08 0.39
N GLU A 86 15.95 -14.09 -0.94
CA GLU A 86 16.78 -13.23 -1.80
C GLU A 86 16.37 -11.77 -1.66
N PHE A 87 15.07 -11.49 -1.59
CA PHE A 87 14.57 -10.14 -1.36
C PHE A 87 15.10 -9.58 -0.03
N LYS A 88 15.00 -10.37 1.03
CA LYS A 88 15.47 -9.97 2.36
C LYS A 88 16.99 -9.72 2.37
N ALA A 89 17.75 -10.57 1.71
CA ALA A 89 19.20 -10.41 1.61
C ALA A 89 19.58 -9.12 0.87
N LYS A 90 18.83 -8.79 -0.20
CA LYS A 90 19.13 -7.63 -1.03
C LYS A 90 18.67 -6.31 -0.41
N PHE A 91 17.50 -6.27 0.20
CA PHE A 91 16.88 -5.03 0.68
C PHE A 91 16.89 -4.88 2.20
N GLY A 92 17.29 -5.90 2.94
CA GLY A 92 17.33 -5.85 4.40
C GLY A 92 15.95 -5.83 5.06
N HIS A 93 14.91 -6.19 4.32
CA HIS A 93 13.52 -6.18 4.79
C HIS A 93 12.80 -7.40 4.22
N ALA A 94 11.85 -7.97 4.98
CA ALA A 94 11.07 -9.08 4.49
C ALA A 94 10.29 -8.71 3.23
N LYS A 95 10.23 -9.64 2.26
CA LYS A 95 9.44 -9.43 1.05
C LYS A 95 7.96 -9.27 1.41
N PRO A 96 7.28 -8.22 0.92
CA PRO A 96 5.85 -8.06 1.18
C PRO A 96 5.05 -9.24 0.64
N THR A 97 4.02 -9.65 1.39
CA THR A 97 3.07 -10.67 0.93
C THR A 97 2.02 -10.03 0.04
N PRO A 98 1.33 -10.80 -0.83
CA PRO A 98 0.35 -10.25 -1.78
C PRO A 98 -0.81 -9.49 -1.13
N ASP A 99 -1.18 -9.81 0.10
CA ASP A 99 -2.27 -9.17 0.83
C ASP A 99 -1.80 -8.03 1.75
N GLN A 100 -0.50 -7.88 1.92
CA GLN A 100 0.08 -6.85 2.78
C GLN A 100 -0.09 -5.47 2.15
N GLU A 101 -0.35 -4.45 2.97
CA GLU A 101 -0.43 -3.08 2.48
C GLU A 101 0.96 -2.59 2.10
N VAL A 102 1.11 -2.20 0.83
CA VAL A 102 2.37 -1.67 0.28
C VAL A 102 2.10 -0.30 -0.30
N ILE A 103 2.77 0.70 0.23
CA ILE A 103 2.64 2.09 -0.20
C ILE A 103 3.87 2.46 -1.01
N PHE A 104 3.66 3.00 -2.20
CA PHE A 104 4.74 3.48 -3.07
C PHE A 104 4.79 4.99 -3.08
N HIS A 105 6.00 5.56 -3.12
CA HIS A 105 6.16 6.99 -3.34
C HIS A 105 7.37 7.26 -4.22
N CYS A 106 7.40 8.45 -4.81
CA CYS A 106 8.51 8.96 -5.58
C CYS A 106 8.71 10.45 -5.25
N LYS A 107 9.08 11.28 -6.22
CA LYS A 107 9.20 12.72 -5.99
C LYS A 107 7.84 13.43 -6.09
N LEU A 108 7.07 13.17 -7.15
CA LEU A 108 5.83 13.87 -7.49
C LEU A 108 4.60 12.96 -7.62
N GLY A 109 4.74 11.66 -7.44
CA GLY A 109 3.63 10.70 -7.49
C GLY A 109 3.46 9.94 -8.80
N GLY A 110 4.06 10.39 -9.91
CA GLY A 110 3.89 9.74 -11.22
C GLY A 110 4.53 8.35 -11.31
N ARG A 111 5.78 8.22 -10.89
CA ARG A 111 6.48 6.93 -10.82
C ARG A 111 5.81 6.01 -9.80
N ALA A 112 5.37 6.57 -8.69
CA ALA A 112 4.67 5.81 -7.64
C ALA A 112 3.33 5.24 -8.15
N GLN A 113 2.63 5.96 -9.03
CA GLN A 113 1.42 5.45 -9.65
C GLN A 113 1.72 4.24 -10.55
N LYS A 114 2.78 4.33 -11.35
CA LYS A 114 3.24 3.20 -12.18
C LYS A 114 3.64 2.00 -11.33
N ALA A 115 4.31 2.25 -10.21
CA ALA A 115 4.68 1.21 -9.26
C ALA A 115 3.45 0.53 -8.66
N THR A 116 2.45 1.31 -8.27
CA THR A 116 1.20 0.79 -7.72
C THR A 116 0.47 -0.07 -8.75
N ASP A 117 0.39 0.39 -9.99
CA ASP A 117 -0.24 -0.35 -11.09
C ASP A 117 0.52 -1.66 -11.37
N LEU A 118 1.84 -1.61 -11.40
CA LEU A 118 2.68 -2.80 -11.60
C LEU A 118 2.47 -3.83 -10.48
N ALA A 119 2.54 -3.39 -9.24
CA ALA A 119 2.34 -4.27 -8.09
C ALA A 119 0.95 -4.91 -8.12
N THR A 120 -0.08 -4.13 -8.46
CA THR A 120 -1.45 -4.64 -8.61
C THR A 120 -1.51 -5.74 -9.67
N SER A 121 -0.84 -5.54 -10.81
CA SER A 121 -0.79 -6.54 -11.89
C SER A 121 -0.05 -7.82 -11.47
N LEU A 122 0.85 -7.73 -10.50
CA LEU A 122 1.60 -8.87 -9.96
C LEU A 122 0.88 -9.58 -8.81
N GLY A 123 -0.34 -9.16 -8.49
CA GLY A 123 -1.16 -9.81 -7.48
C GLY A 123 -1.16 -9.16 -6.10
N TYR A 124 -0.52 -8.00 -5.95
CA TYR A 124 -0.58 -7.23 -4.70
C TYR A 124 -1.93 -6.52 -4.62
N THR A 125 -2.81 -7.02 -3.76
CA THR A 125 -4.20 -6.57 -3.68
C THR A 125 -4.37 -5.27 -2.88
N ASN A 126 -3.36 -4.86 -2.16
CA ASN A 126 -3.42 -3.68 -1.30
C ASN A 126 -2.24 -2.73 -1.58
N ALA A 127 -1.95 -2.52 -2.87
CA ALA A 127 -0.94 -1.56 -3.33
C ALA A 127 -1.57 -0.16 -3.37
N ARG A 128 -0.84 0.82 -2.82
CA ARG A 128 -1.34 2.19 -2.67
C ARG A 128 -0.28 3.20 -3.12
N ASN A 129 -0.72 4.35 -3.61
CA ASN A 129 0.14 5.44 -4.04
C ASN A 129 0.08 6.59 -3.02
N TYR A 130 1.23 6.92 -2.41
CA TYR A 130 1.35 8.18 -1.70
C TYR A 130 1.57 9.28 -2.74
N LYS A 131 0.48 9.84 -3.23
CA LYS A 131 0.48 10.76 -4.36
C LYS A 131 1.28 12.05 -4.11
N GLY A 132 1.23 12.59 -2.89
CA GLY A 132 2.01 13.77 -2.52
C GLY A 132 3.51 13.53 -2.56
N SER A 133 3.94 12.32 -2.27
CA SER A 133 5.31 11.85 -2.38
C SER A 133 6.33 12.73 -1.65
N TRP A 134 7.58 12.67 -2.06
CA TRP A 134 8.66 13.42 -1.39
C TRP A 134 8.39 14.92 -1.32
N THR A 135 7.83 15.51 -2.37
CA THR A 135 7.58 16.96 -2.42
C THR A 135 6.64 17.40 -1.29
N GLU A 136 5.55 16.67 -1.06
CA GLU A 136 4.63 16.97 0.05
C GLU A 136 5.30 16.69 1.39
N TRP A 137 5.96 15.55 1.52
CA TRP A 137 6.67 15.16 2.74
C TRP A 137 7.67 16.22 3.16
N ALA A 138 8.56 16.61 2.24
CA ALA A 138 9.61 17.60 2.52
C ALA A 138 9.03 18.95 2.94
N ALA A 139 7.97 19.41 2.23
CA ALA A 139 7.32 20.67 2.53
C ALA A 139 6.72 20.67 3.94
N LYS A 140 6.04 19.58 4.31
CA LYS A 140 5.39 19.48 5.62
C LYS A 140 6.38 19.23 6.77
N GLN A 141 7.53 18.65 6.46
CA GLN A 141 8.60 18.42 7.44
C GLN A 141 9.56 19.61 7.56
N GLY A 142 9.43 20.61 6.72
CA GLY A 142 10.32 21.78 6.73
C GLY A 142 11.71 21.50 6.16
N LEU A 143 11.82 20.56 5.25
CA LEU A 143 13.08 20.16 4.62
C LEU A 143 13.38 20.93 3.33
#